data_e09993fb3fea748ac62e92dac7a59277
#
_entry.id   e09993fb3fea748ac62e92dac7a59277
#
_cell.length_a   1.000
_cell.length_b   1.000
_cell.length_c   1.000
_cell.angle_alpha   90.00
_cell.angle_beta   90.00
_cell.angle_gamma   90.00
#
_symmetry.space_group_name_H-M   'P 1'
#
loop_
_entity.id
_entity.type
_entity.pdbx_description
1 polymer ?
#
loop_
_entity_poly.entity_id
_entity_poly.type
_entity_poly.pdbx_seq_one_letter_code
_entity_poly.pdbx_strand_id
1 'polypeptide(L)'
;GLGMFDAAKETGGLCIGVDVNQNGVLPGQVIGSMAIAYDQWIYNAMKEIAEDRFEVGVFWYGLENDNVYLALPTKEQYDLPEDVLKAVEDAKEKVISGEITVDPVAEKDK
;
A
#
# COMPACT_ATOMS: atom_id res chain seq x y z
N GLY A 1 -1.40 10.70 -10.58
CA GLY A 1 -0.25 9.98 -10.64
C GLY A 1 0.92 10.48 -11.48
N LEU A 2 0.86 10.45 -12.83
CA LEU A 2 2.05 10.69 -13.66
C LEU A 2 2.69 12.08 -13.47
N GLY A 3 1.90 13.13 -13.31
CA GLY A 3 2.44 14.48 -13.09
C GLY A 3 3.25 14.63 -11.79
N MET A 4 3.00 13.81 -10.78
CA MET A 4 3.83 13.78 -9.56
C MET A 4 5.22 13.21 -9.86
N PHE A 5 5.30 12.16 -10.68
CA PHE A 5 6.59 11.58 -11.09
C PHE A 5 7.39 12.52 -11.98
N ASP A 6 6.70 13.26 -12.87
CA ASP A 6 7.36 14.29 -13.69
C ASP A 6 7.95 15.41 -12.81
N ALA A 7 7.18 15.90 -11.84
CA ALA A 7 7.65 16.90 -10.87
C ALA A 7 8.82 16.36 -10.01
N ALA A 8 8.75 15.11 -9.55
CA ALA A 8 9.83 14.49 -8.80
C ALA A 8 11.11 14.41 -9.66
N LYS A 9 10.98 14.04 -10.94
CA LYS A 9 12.10 13.98 -11.89
C LYS A 9 12.74 15.34 -12.11
N GLU A 10 11.95 16.39 -12.25
CA GLU A 10 12.44 17.75 -12.46
C GLU A 10 13.13 18.35 -11.23
N THR A 11 12.61 18.05 -10.05
CA THR A 11 13.10 18.65 -8.79
C THR A 11 14.11 17.80 -8.04
N GLY A 12 14.29 16.51 -8.44
CA GLY A 12 15.09 15.55 -7.68
C GLY A 12 14.39 15.10 -6.38
N GLY A 13 13.07 15.31 -6.26
CA GLY A 13 12.29 14.94 -5.09
C GLY A 13 12.04 13.43 -5.00
N LEU A 14 11.70 12.95 -3.79
CA LEU A 14 11.26 11.58 -3.56
C LEU A 14 9.74 11.50 -3.57
N CYS A 15 9.20 10.34 -3.98
CA CYS A 15 7.77 10.12 -4.02
C CYS A 15 7.40 8.68 -3.64
N ILE A 16 6.14 8.49 -3.27
CA ILE A 16 5.55 7.17 -2.98
C ILE A 16 4.43 6.93 -4.00
N GLY A 17 4.44 5.76 -4.62
CA GLY A 17 3.40 5.30 -5.53
C GLY A 17 2.12 4.91 -4.77
N VAL A 18 0.99 4.86 -5.47
CA VAL A 18 -0.33 4.52 -4.91
C VAL A 18 -1.08 3.59 -5.85
N ASP A 19 -1.96 2.77 -5.31
CA ASP A 19 -2.85 1.79 -5.95
C ASP A 19 -2.15 0.50 -6.39
N VAL A 20 -1.04 0.60 -7.10
CA VAL A 20 -0.24 -0.52 -7.58
C VAL A 20 1.23 -0.27 -7.33
N ASN A 21 2.04 -1.32 -7.42
CA ASN A 21 3.50 -1.16 -7.33
C ASN A 21 4.04 -0.33 -8.49
N GLN A 22 4.46 0.89 -8.21
CA GLN A 22 5.01 1.87 -9.15
C GLN A 22 6.52 2.10 -8.98
N ASN A 23 7.20 1.29 -8.18
CA ASN A 23 8.63 1.47 -7.85
C ASN A 23 9.52 1.48 -9.10
N GLY A 24 9.11 0.77 -10.16
CA GLY A 24 9.82 0.73 -11.43
C GLY A 24 9.54 1.92 -12.38
N VAL A 25 8.58 2.80 -12.06
CA VAL A 25 8.21 3.92 -12.96
C VAL A 25 9.30 4.98 -12.99
N LEU A 26 9.91 5.27 -11.85
CA LEU A 26 10.98 6.26 -11.74
C LEU A 26 12.03 5.78 -10.73
N PRO A 27 12.93 4.86 -11.13
CA PRO A 27 14.01 4.38 -10.28
C PRO A 27 14.87 5.53 -9.75
N GLY A 28 15.24 5.44 -8.48
CA GLY A 28 16.01 6.48 -7.79
C GLY A 28 15.13 7.56 -7.12
N GLN A 29 13.83 7.59 -7.37
CA GLN A 29 12.94 8.60 -6.79
C GLN A 29 11.64 8.02 -6.20
N VAL A 30 11.15 6.88 -6.69
CA VAL A 30 10.04 6.16 -6.05
C VAL A 30 10.61 5.26 -4.96
N ILE A 31 10.36 5.65 -3.70
CA ILE A 31 10.93 4.99 -2.51
C ILE A 31 10.02 3.91 -1.91
N GLY A 32 8.89 3.65 -2.53
CA GLY A 32 7.90 2.65 -2.15
C GLY A 32 6.57 2.92 -2.83
N SER A 33 5.65 1.97 -2.71
CA SER A 33 4.29 2.13 -3.22
C SER A 33 3.29 1.50 -2.27
N MET A 34 2.26 2.25 -1.87
CA MET A 34 1.09 1.70 -1.20
C MET A 34 0.24 1.01 -2.27
N ALA A 35 0.18 -0.30 -2.20
CA ALA A 35 -0.50 -1.12 -3.19
C ALA A 35 -1.73 -1.79 -2.60
N ILE A 36 -2.73 -2.02 -3.45
CA ILE A 36 -3.99 -2.66 -3.12
C ILE A 36 -4.09 -3.97 -3.91
N ALA A 37 -4.41 -5.06 -3.22
CA ALA A 37 -4.53 -6.39 -3.81
C ALA A 37 -5.90 -6.58 -4.50
N TYR A 38 -6.19 -5.77 -5.51
CA TYR A 38 -7.45 -5.82 -6.27
C TYR A 38 -7.73 -7.20 -6.88
N ASP A 39 -6.70 -7.87 -7.36
CA ASP A 39 -6.78 -9.22 -7.91
C ASP A 39 -7.28 -10.23 -6.87
N GLN A 40 -6.79 -10.16 -5.66
CA GLN A 40 -7.23 -11.00 -4.54
C GLN A 40 -8.68 -10.69 -4.14
N TRP A 41 -9.06 -9.43 -4.10
CA TRP A 41 -10.42 -9.04 -3.76
C TRP A 41 -11.43 -9.57 -4.78
N ILE A 42 -11.11 -9.38 -6.07
CA ILE A 42 -11.97 -9.88 -7.16
C ILE A 42 -12.04 -11.41 -7.13
N TYR A 43 -10.89 -12.08 -6.98
CA TYR A 43 -10.84 -13.54 -6.90
C TYR A 43 -11.67 -14.08 -5.74
N ASN A 44 -11.52 -13.50 -4.53
CA ASN A 44 -12.26 -13.93 -3.36
C ASN A 44 -13.76 -13.71 -3.52
N ALA A 45 -14.19 -12.55 -4.04
CA ALA A 45 -15.60 -12.28 -4.30
C ALA A 45 -16.20 -13.27 -5.32
N MET A 46 -15.50 -13.57 -6.40
CA MET A 46 -15.94 -14.56 -7.40
C MET A 46 -16.03 -15.96 -6.80
N LYS A 47 -15.08 -16.34 -5.95
CA LYS A 47 -15.08 -17.62 -5.25
C LYS A 47 -16.27 -17.72 -4.29
N GLU A 48 -16.53 -16.69 -3.51
CA GLU A 48 -17.67 -16.65 -2.58
C GLU A 48 -19.02 -16.74 -3.31
N ILE A 49 -19.15 -16.08 -4.47
CA ILE A 49 -20.33 -16.21 -5.34
C ILE A 49 -20.48 -17.66 -5.84
N ALA A 50 -19.40 -18.27 -6.30
CA ALA A 50 -19.43 -19.64 -6.80
C ALA A 50 -19.76 -20.68 -5.72
N GLU A 51 -19.44 -20.37 -4.46
CA GLU A 51 -19.72 -21.22 -3.28
C GLU A 51 -21.02 -20.85 -2.56
N ASP A 52 -21.82 -19.94 -3.11
CA ASP A 52 -23.09 -19.44 -2.54
C ASP A 52 -22.92 -18.87 -1.12
N ARG A 53 -21.79 -18.20 -0.88
CA ARG A 53 -21.42 -17.60 0.42
C ARG A 53 -21.22 -16.09 0.37
N PHE A 54 -21.45 -15.48 -0.81
CA PHE A 54 -21.26 -14.05 -0.98
C PHE A 54 -22.23 -13.24 -0.14
N GLU A 55 -21.71 -12.36 0.70
CA GLU A 55 -22.49 -11.42 1.51
C GLU A 55 -22.39 -10.02 0.96
N VAL A 56 -23.53 -9.32 0.89
CA VAL A 56 -23.57 -7.91 0.49
C VAL A 56 -23.31 -7.04 1.70
N GLY A 57 -22.34 -6.12 1.58
CA GLY A 57 -22.01 -5.25 2.71
C GLY A 57 -20.87 -4.27 2.37
N VAL A 58 -20.46 -3.53 3.40
CA VAL A 58 -19.24 -2.70 3.37
C VAL A 58 -18.19 -3.41 4.19
N PHE A 59 -17.08 -3.74 3.55
CA PHE A 59 -15.96 -4.44 4.16
C PHE A 59 -14.75 -3.53 4.21
N TRP A 60 -14.05 -3.52 5.34
CA TRP A 60 -12.82 -2.77 5.52
C TRP A 60 -11.63 -3.70 5.39
N TYR A 61 -10.69 -3.33 4.55
CA TYR A 61 -9.45 -4.06 4.31
C TYR A 61 -8.27 -3.20 4.73
N GLY A 62 -7.33 -3.81 5.41
CA GLY A 62 -6.13 -3.16 5.91
C GLY A 62 -4.86 -3.96 5.56
N LEU A 63 -3.85 -3.83 6.41
CA LEU A 63 -2.57 -4.54 6.26
C LEU A 63 -2.67 -6.03 6.58
N GLU A 64 -3.77 -6.46 7.19
CA GLU A 64 -4.04 -7.87 7.50
C GLU A 64 -4.20 -8.66 6.19
N ASN A 65 -3.54 -9.78 6.09
CA ASN A 65 -3.59 -10.67 4.93
C ASN A 65 -3.15 -9.99 3.62
N ASP A 66 -2.30 -8.96 3.71
CA ASP A 66 -1.75 -8.21 2.58
C ASP A 66 -2.82 -7.67 1.60
N ASN A 67 -4.02 -7.35 2.09
CA ASN A 67 -5.07 -6.72 1.27
C ASN A 67 -4.69 -5.32 0.81
N VAL A 68 -4.00 -4.60 1.67
CA VAL A 68 -3.26 -3.37 1.37
C VAL A 68 -1.84 -3.61 1.85
N TYR A 69 -0.85 -3.29 1.05
CA TYR A 69 0.54 -3.54 1.41
C TYR A 69 1.47 -2.43 0.91
N LEU A 70 2.61 -2.28 1.57
CA LEU A 70 3.68 -1.43 1.10
C LEU A 70 4.64 -2.25 0.24
N ALA A 71 4.63 -2.00 -1.07
CA ALA A 71 5.61 -2.54 -1.98
C ALA A 71 6.93 -1.76 -1.82
N LEU A 72 7.91 -2.39 -1.18
CA LEU A 72 9.25 -1.81 -1.05
C LEU A 72 10.02 -1.93 -2.36
N PRO A 73 10.88 -0.96 -2.69
CA PRO A 73 11.71 -1.01 -3.90
C PRO A 73 12.80 -2.09 -3.76
N THR A 74 13.25 -2.60 -4.89
CA THR A 74 14.52 -3.36 -4.91
C THR A 74 15.70 -2.40 -4.73
N LYS A 75 16.88 -2.93 -4.38
CA LYS A 75 18.11 -2.11 -4.25
C LYS A 75 18.47 -1.38 -5.53
N GLU A 76 18.16 -1.96 -6.68
CA GLU A 76 18.39 -1.35 -7.99
C GLU A 76 17.39 -0.21 -8.28
N GLN A 77 16.20 -0.26 -7.69
CA GLN A 77 15.19 0.79 -7.83
C GLN A 77 15.47 1.94 -6.87
N TYR A 78 15.68 1.61 -5.60
CA TYR A 78 16.07 2.57 -4.56
C TYR A 78 16.64 1.83 -3.35
N ASP A 79 17.87 2.10 -2.97
CA ASP A 79 18.52 1.45 -1.82
C ASP A 79 18.09 2.15 -0.51
N LEU A 80 17.02 1.63 0.10
CA LEU A 80 16.54 2.13 1.38
C LEU A 80 17.52 1.75 2.51
N PRO A 81 17.83 2.67 3.43
CA PRO A 81 18.61 2.38 4.63
C PRO A 81 17.96 1.29 5.50
N GLU A 82 18.77 0.45 6.14
CA GLU A 82 18.28 -0.67 6.96
C GLU A 82 17.43 -0.21 8.16
N ASP A 83 17.77 0.92 8.77
CA ASP A 83 17.00 1.51 9.87
C ASP A 83 15.62 1.98 9.41
N VAL A 84 15.49 2.48 8.17
CA VAL A 84 14.19 2.82 7.57
C VAL A 84 13.38 1.56 7.31
N LEU A 85 13.97 0.52 6.73
CA LEU A 85 13.28 -0.76 6.50
C LEU A 85 12.76 -1.36 7.80
N LYS A 86 13.58 -1.34 8.86
CA LYS A 86 13.17 -1.80 10.18
C LYS A 86 12.04 -0.96 10.76
N ALA A 87 12.12 0.36 10.68
CA ALA A 87 11.07 1.25 11.18
C ALA A 87 9.73 1.02 10.46
N VAL A 88 9.75 0.75 9.16
CA VAL A 88 8.56 0.41 8.37
C VAL A 88 7.95 -0.90 8.83
N GLU A 89 8.75 -1.95 9.03
CA GLU A 89 8.24 -3.24 9.50
C GLU A 89 7.70 -3.16 10.93
N ASP A 90 8.40 -2.50 11.85
CA ASP A 90 7.93 -2.25 13.20
C ASP A 90 6.57 -1.49 13.21
N ALA A 91 6.41 -0.50 12.32
CA ALA A 91 5.15 0.23 12.19
C ALA A 91 4.03 -0.65 11.63
N LYS A 92 4.31 -1.48 10.63
CA LYS A 92 3.36 -2.45 10.06
C LYS A 92 2.86 -3.42 11.14
N GLU A 93 3.78 -4.00 11.92
CA GLU A 93 3.42 -4.92 13.01
C GLU A 93 2.53 -4.24 14.05
N LYS A 94 2.82 -2.99 14.42
CA LYS A 94 2.01 -2.22 15.37
C LYS A 94 0.62 -1.91 14.86
N VAL A 95 0.45 -1.65 13.58
CA VAL A 95 -0.88 -1.47 12.96
C VAL A 95 -1.64 -2.79 12.98
N ILE A 96 -1.02 -3.90 12.57
CA ILE A 96 -1.65 -5.23 12.53
C ILE A 96 -2.04 -5.70 13.95
N SER A 97 -1.19 -5.45 14.95
CA SER A 97 -1.47 -5.79 16.35
C SER A 97 -2.52 -4.88 17.02
N GLY A 98 -2.88 -3.76 16.40
CA GLY A 98 -3.79 -2.76 16.95
C GLY A 98 -3.14 -1.82 17.97
N GLU A 99 -1.83 -1.86 18.16
CA GLU A 99 -1.10 -0.87 18.99
C GLU A 99 -1.19 0.52 18.37
N ILE A 100 -1.14 0.60 17.03
CA ILE A 100 -1.45 1.81 16.27
C ILE A 100 -2.81 1.61 15.61
N THR A 101 -3.77 2.46 15.96
CA THR A 101 -5.10 2.48 15.36
C THR A 101 -5.14 3.49 14.21
N VAL A 102 -5.57 3.04 13.03
CA VAL A 102 -5.85 3.91 11.89
C VAL A 102 -7.36 4.09 11.81
N ASP A 103 -7.85 5.32 12.01
CA ASP A 103 -9.28 5.61 11.88
C ASP A 103 -9.65 5.71 10.39
N PRO A 104 -10.56 4.84 9.87
CA PRO A 104 -10.97 4.86 8.48
C PRO A 104 -11.81 6.09 8.12
N VAL A 105 -12.32 6.82 9.11
CA VAL A 105 -13.13 8.03 8.92
C VAL A 105 -12.43 9.20 9.59
N ALA A 106 -12.03 10.19 8.80
CA ALA A 106 -11.40 11.40 9.35
C ALA A 106 -12.34 12.08 10.36
N GLU A 107 -11.79 12.58 11.48
CA GLU A 107 -12.58 13.24 12.54
C GLU A 107 -13.49 14.38 12.05
N LYS A 108 -13.16 14.96 10.89
CA LYS A 108 -13.97 16.04 10.29
C LYS A 108 -15.32 15.59 9.76
N ASP A 109 -15.51 14.29 9.59
CA ASP A 109 -16.72 13.70 9.00
C ASP A 109 -17.59 13.00 10.08
N LYS A 110 -17.22 13.15 11.35
CA LYS A 110 -18.02 12.75 12.52
C LYS A 110 -18.74 13.97 13.06
#